data_3453a5f3a7224aee4bb67623472ab542
#
_entry.id   3453a5f3a7224aee4bb67623472ab542
#
_cell.length_a   1.000
_cell.length_b   1.000
_cell.length_c   1.000
_cell.angle_alpha   90.00
_cell.angle_beta   90.00
_cell.angle_gamma   90.00
#
_symmetry.space_group_name_H-M   'P 1'
#
loop_
_entity.id
_entity.type
_entity.pdbx_description
1 polymer ?
#
loop_
_entity_poly.entity_id
_entity_poly.type
_entity_poly.pdbx_seq_one_letter_code
_entity_poly.pdbx_strand_id
1 'polypeptide(L)'
;SRREIDLRWPLIAFLLAASLASVLGLINHFGVDLFGFYQNLRAADLGRFLSTLGNADFYGSYLVLAFPVALNAIIHADGRRSFMLSAAAMVCVFFGALVAGSDSAALGLLATAVVFPLVLFNDASAMRRLALGWGVFFLTAFVFGLLSAVLPSKTYLSFFTVAVSRAVVSLPLAATAVALWFLLGRAG
;
A
#
# COMPACT_ATOMS: atom_id res chain seq x y z
N SER A 1 13.73 22.87 -28.40
CA SER A 1 14.03 22.28 -27.07
C SER A 1 12.74 21.75 -26.46
N ARG A 2 12.57 20.43 -26.36
CA ARG A 2 11.50 19.84 -25.55
C ARG A 2 11.82 20.23 -24.09
N ARG A 3 10.97 21.03 -23.47
CA ARG A 3 11.02 21.21 -22.00
C ARG A 3 10.75 19.86 -21.38
N GLU A 4 11.75 19.24 -20.76
CA GLU A 4 11.55 18.07 -19.92
C GLU A 4 10.63 18.51 -18.77
N ILE A 5 9.45 17.92 -18.71
CA ILE A 5 8.50 18.21 -17.64
C ILE A 5 9.05 17.51 -16.38
N ASP A 6 9.41 18.28 -15.38
CA ASP A 6 9.83 17.73 -14.09
C ASP A 6 8.59 17.13 -13.37
N LEU A 7 8.41 15.82 -13.49
CA LEU A 7 7.30 15.08 -12.88
C LEU A 7 7.52 14.81 -11.39
N ARG A 8 8.67 15.19 -10.83
CA ARG A 8 9.02 14.86 -9.43
C ARG A 8 8.02 15.47 -8.45
N TRP A 9 7.70 16.75 -8.59
CA TRP A 9 6.79 17.43 -7.67
C TRP A 9 5.34 16.92 -7.76
N PRO A 10 4.75 16.73 -8.94
CA PRO A 10 3.45 16.07 -9.07
C PRO A 10 3.40 14.69 -8.42
N LEU A 11 4.42 13.86 -8.59
CA LEU A 11 4.47 12.52 -7.99
C LEU A 11 4.58 12.58 -6.46
N ILE A 12 5.38 13.50 -5.91
CA ILE A 12 5.47 13.71 -4.46
C ILE A 12 4.11 14.16 -3.91
N ALA A 13 3.47 15.15 -4.54
CA ALA A 13 2.15 15.63 -4.12
C ALA A 13 1.10 14.52 -4.17
N PHE A 14 1.11 13.69 -5.23
CA PHE A 14 0.23 12.54 -5.37
C PHE A 14 0.44 11.52 -4.24
N LEU A 15 1.70 11.16 -3.93
CA LEU A 15 2.01 10.22 -2.85
C LEU A 15 1.63 10.77 -1.46
N LEU A 16 1.83 12.07 -1.23
CA LEU A 16 1.39 12.70 0.01
C LEU A 16 -0.13 12.64 0.16
N ALA A 17 -0.88 12.97 -0.90
CA ALA A 17 -2.33 12.89 -0.90
C ALA A 17 -2.81 11.43 -0.68
N ALA A 18 -2.19 10.46 -1.36
CA ALA A 18 -2.50 9.05 -1.19
C ALA A 18 -2.20 8.56 0.23
N SER A 19 -1.09 8.99 0.82
CA SER A 19 -0.72 8.63 2.19
C SER A 19 -1.71 9.21 3.20
N LEU A 20 -2.10 10.48 3.06
CA LEU A 20 -3.10 11.11 3.93
C LEU A 20 -4.46 10.41 3.80
N ALA A 21 -4.93 10.16 2.57
CA ALA A 21 -6.17 9.42 2.33
C ALA A 21 -6.12 8.01 2.96
N SER A 22 -4.97 7.34 2.89
CA SER A 22 -4.76 6.01 3.47
C SER A 22 -4.80 6.03 4.99
N VAL A 23 -4.17 7.00 5.63
CA VAL A 23 -4.23 7.19 7.09
C VAL A 23 -5.66 7.46 7.54
N LEU A 24 -6.39 8.33 6.85
CA LEU A 24 -7.80 8.59 7.15
C LEU A 24 -8.66 7.33 6.96
N GLY A 25 -8.45 6.57 5.88
CA GLY A 25 -9.13 5.30 5.66
C GLY A 25 -8.88 4.29 6.78
N LEU A 26 -7.63 4.19 7.26
CA LEU A 26 -7.27 3.31 8.38
C LEU A 26 -7.97 3.75 9.68
N ILE A 27 -7.98 5.03 9.98
CA ILE A 27 -8.65 5.59 11.17
C ILE A 27 -10.16 5.33 11.10
N ASN A 28 -10.78 5.55 9.94
CA ASN A 28 -12.21 5.28 9.72
C ASN A 28 -12.52 3.78 9.85
N HIS A 29 -11.64 2.90 9.37
CA HIS A 29 -11.80 1.45 9.48
C HIS A 29 -11.96 1.02 10.94
N PHE A 30 -11.22 1.61 11.86
CA PHE A 30 -11.34 1.36 13.30
C PHE A 30 -12.44 2.20 13.99
N GLY A 31 -13.28 2.87 13.23
CA GLY A 31 -14.51 3.51 13.72
C GLY A 31 -14.36 4.94 14.20
N VAL A 32 -13.21 5.59 13.93
CA VAL A 32 -13.00 6.99 14.29
C VAL A 32 -13.32 7.88 13.09
N ASP A 33 -14.37 8.69 13.18
CA ASP A 33 -14.78 9.67 12.17
C ASP A 33 -14.32 11.07 12.59
N LEU A 34 -13.09 11.43 12.22
CA LEU A 34 -12.46 12.68 12.64
C LEU A 34 -13.18 13.95 12.16
N PHE A 35 -13.89 13.85 11.04
CA PHE A 35 -14.51 15.01 10.39
C PHE A 35 -16.05 14.95 10.42
N GLY A 36 -16.64 13.91 11.03
CA GLY A 36 -18.09 13.74 11.07
C GLY A 36 -18.72 13.45 9.71
N PHE A 37 -17.96 12.90 8.75
CA PHE A 37 -18.45 12.62 7.39
C PHE A 37 -19.52 11.54 7.35
N TYR A 38 -19.55 10.66 8.35
CA TYR A 38 -20.37 9.46 8.36
C TYR A 38 -21.48 9.47 9.41
N GLN A 39 -21.66 10.60 10.14
CA GLN A 39 -22.62 10.69 11.23
C GLN A 39 -24.09 10.47 10.82
N ASN A 40 -24.43 10.79 9.57
CA ASN A 40 -25.78 10.67 9.03
C ASN A 40 -25.99 9.42 8.18
N LEU A 41 -25.02 8.52 8.09
CA LEU A 41 -25.13 7.29 7.33
C LEU A 41 -25.87 6.21 8.14
N ARG A 42 -26.67 5.41 7.43
CA ARG A 42 -27.28 4.23 8.03
C ARG A 42 -26.20 3.21 8.37
N ALA A 43 -26.39 2.46 9.46
CA ALA A 43 -25.44 1.43 9.90
C ALA A 43 -25.07 0.42 8.80
N ALA A 44 -26.01 0.10 7.89
CA ALA A 44 -25.78 -0.77 6.74
C ALA A 44 -24.85 -0.18 5.68
N ASP A 45 -24.71 1.15 5.63
CA ASP A 45 -23.92 1.84 4.63
C ASP A 45 -22.52 2.21 5.15
N LEU A 46 -22.32 2.27 6.46
CA LEU A 46 -21.05 2.63 7.09
C LEU A 46 -19.88 1.78 6.61
N GLY A 47 -20.11 0.49 6.34
CA GLY A 47 -19.08 -0.42 5.83
C GLY A 47 -18.59 -0.15 4.41
N ARG A 48 -19.30 0.72 3.65
CA ARG A 48 -18.99 1.04 2.27
C ARG A 48 -18.26 2.37 2.08
N PHE A 49 -18.20 3.18 3.14
CA PHE A 49 -17.62 4.52 3.08
C PHE A 49 -16.29 4.56 3.82
N LEU A 50 -15.26 5.01 3.14
CA LEU A 50 -13.90 5.09 3.64
C LEU A 50 -13.20 6.34 3.16
N SER A 51 -12.39 6.92 4.03
CA SER A 51 -11.52 8.05 3.71
C SER A 51 -12.29 9.26 3.17
N THR A 52 -11.61 10.19 2.56
CA THR A 52 -12.20 11.37 1.90
C THR A 52 -12.87 11.05 0.57
N LEU A 53 -12.64 9.87 0.00
CA LEU A 53 -13.20 9.44 -1.28
C LEU A 53 -14.60 8.81 -1.14
N GLY A 54 -15.03 8.56 0.08
CA GLY A 54 -16.38 8.10 0.41
C GLY A 54 -16.64 6.64 0.07
N ASN A 55 -16.45 6.20 -1.16
CA ASN A 55 -16.74 4.84 -1.60
C ASN A 55 -15.47 3.99 -1.61
N ALA A 56 -15.54 2.75 -1.06
CA ALA A 56 -14.44 1.80 -0.99
C ALA A 56 -13.86 1.45 -2.37
N ASP A 57 -14.69 1.36 -3.42
CA ASP A 57 -14.22 1.06 -4.78
C ASP A 57 -13.47 2.23 -5.41
N PHE A 58 -13.93 3.47 -5.22
CA PHE A 58 -13.18 4.65 -5.66
C PHE A 58 -11.88 4.79 -4.89
N TYR A 59 -11.90 4.53 -3.60
CA TYR A 59 -10.71 4.54 -2.77
C TYR A 59 -9.72 3.45 -3.21
N GLY A 60 -10.19 2.21 -3.42
CA GLY A 60 -9.38 1.12 -3.95
C GLY A 60 -8.78 1.43 -5.32
N SER A 61 -9.57 1.96 -6.25
CA SER A 61 -9.12 2.35 -7.59
C SER A 61 -8.07 3.47 -7.57
N TYR A 62 -8.22 4.44 -6.67
CA TYR A 62 -7.22 5.48 -6.45
C TYR A 62 -5.88 4.90 -5.96
N LEU A 63 -5.93 3.94 -5.04
CA LEU A 63 -4.74 3.28 -4.51
C LEU A 63 -4.04 2.38 -5.53
N VAL A 64 -4.77 1.80 -6.50
CA VAL A 64 -4.17 1.07 -7.64
C VAL A 64 -3.14 1.93 -8.38
N LEU A 65 -3.40 3.24 -8.51
CA LEU A 65 -2.45 4.17 -9.11
C LEU A 65 -1.32 4.55 -8.13
N ALA A 66 -1.60 4.59 -6.85
CA ALA A 66 -0.62 4.99 -5.83
C ALA A 66 0.45 3.90 -5.58
N PHE A 67 0.11 2.61 -5.68
CA PHE A 67 1.05 1.52 -5.48
C PHE A 67 2.30 1.57 -6.35
N PRO A 68 2.17 1.57 -7.70
CA PRO A 68 3.34 1.59 -8.56
C PRO A 68 4.18 2.84 -8.33
N VAL A 69 3.56 3.98 -8.01
CA VAL A 69 4.28 5.22 -7.70
C VAL A 69 5.05 5.09 -6.39
N ALA A 70 4.45 4.51 -5.35
CA ALA A 70 5.12 4.29 -4.06
C ALA A 70 6.28 3.30 -4.16
N LEU A 71 6.11 2.19 -4.89
CA LEU A 71 7.18 1.23 -5.17
C LEU A 71 8.31 1.87 -5.99
N ASN A 72 7.97 2.61 -7.04
CA ASN A 72 8.94 3.31 -7.85
C ASN A 72 9.75 4.33 -7.02
N ALA A 73 9.12 5.04 -6.09
CA ALA A 73 9.78 5.97 -5.19
C ALA A 73 10.82 5.28 -4.29
N ILE A 74 10.57 4.07 -3.81
CA ILE A 74 11.55 3.28 -3.05
C ILE A 74 12.67 2.75 -3.93
N ILE A 75 12.34 2.26 -5.12
CA ILE A 75 13.32 1.70 -6.07
C ILE A 75 14.34 2.76 -6.47
N HIS A 76 13.92 4.01 -6.66
CA HIS A 76 14.75 5.13 -7.09
C HIS A 76 15.14 6.10 -5.96
N ALA A 77 14.98 5.69 -4.70
CA ALA A 77 15.30 6.55 -3.56
C ALA A 77 16.82 6.77 -3.46
N ASP A 78 17.23 8.04 -3.52
CA ASP A 78 18.61 8.46 -3.35
C ASP A 78 18.85 8.91 -1.89
N GLY A 79 19.72 8.16 -1.21
CA GLY A 79 20.09 8.44 0.17
C GLY A 79 19.05 8.02 1.20
N ARG A 80 19.51 8.01 2.47
CA ARG A 80 18.73 7.48 3.61
C ARG A 80 17.41 8.22 3.83
N ARG A 81 17.41 9.55 3.71
CA ARG A 81 16.22 10.37 3.98
C ARG A 81 15.13 10.11 2.93
N SER A 82 15.48 10.11 1.64
CA SER A 82 14.55 9.82 0.56
C SER A 82 13.96 8.41 0.71
N PHE A 83 14.81 7.43 1.01
CA PHE A 83 14.38 6.06 1.25
C PHE A 83 13.37 5.96 2.42
N MET A 84 13.67 6.60 3.56
CA MET A 84 12.76 6.56 4.72
C MET A 84 11.40 7.22 4.43
N LEU A 85 11.38 8.35 3.73
CA LEU A 85 10.15 9.03 3.35
C LEU A 85 9.34 8.18 2.36
N SER A 86 9.99 7.59 1.35
CA SER A 86 9.34 6.69 0.39
C SER A 86 8.79 5.44 1.08
N ALA A 87 9.54 4.85 2.02
CA ALA A 87 9.09 3.70 2.79
C ALA A 87 7.89 4.03 3.67
N ALA A 88 7.88 5.19 4.33
CA ALA A 88 6.74 5.64 5.12
C ALA A 88 5.49 5.84 4.25
N ALA A 89 5.62 6.52 3.11
CA ALA A 89 4.52 6.70 2.16
C ALA A 89 4.00 5.35 1.64
N MET A 90 4.89 4.41 1.33
CA MET A 90 4.53 3.08 0.88
C MET A 90 3.76 2.30 1.96
N VAL A 91 4.20 2.34 3.21
CA VAL A 91 3.48 1.72 4.34
C VAL A 91 2.08 2.30 4.48
N CYS A 92 1.92 3.63 4.40
CA CYS A 92 0.60 4.26 4.44
C CYS A 92 -0.29 3.77 3.30
N VAL A 93 0.21 3.77 2.06
CA VAL A 93 -0.54 3.30 0.87
C VAL A 93 -0.91 1.83 1.01
N PHE A 94 -0.04 0.99 1.55
CA PHE A 94 -0.33 -0.43 1.77
C PHE A 94 -1.41 -0.64 2.84
N PHE A 95 -1.36 0.10 3.95
CA PHE A 95 -2.47 0.07 4.91
C PHE A 95 -3.79 0.48 4.26
N GLY A 96 -3.77 1.55 3.48
CA GLY A 96 -4.94 2.00 2.74
C GLY A 96 -5.52 0.91 1.84
N ALA A 97 -4.65 0.18 1.13
CA ALA A 97 -5.07 -0.92 0.27
C ALA A 97 -5.71 -2.08 1.02
N LEU A 98 -5.13 -2.46 2.15
CA LEU A 98 -5.68 -3.53 2.99
C LEU A 98 -7.06 -3.14 3.54
N VAL A 99 -7.23 -1.87 3.90
CA VAL A 99 -8.48 -1.33 4.43
C VAL A 99 -9.55 -1.11 3.37
N ALA A 100 -9.15 -0.85 2.10
CA ALA A 100 -10.10 -0.51 1.03
C ALA A 100 -11.22 -1.55 0.85
N GLY A 101 -10.96 -2.83 1.20
CA GLY A 101 -11.94 -3.90 1.09
C GLY A 101 -12.45 -4.11 -0.35
N SER A 102 -11.70 -3.62 -1.34
CA SER A 102 -12.07 -3.58 -2.76
C SER A 102 -11.26 -4.59 -3.57
N ASP A 103 -11.92 -5.32 -4.44
CA ASP A 103 -11.27 -6.25 -5.37
C ASP A 103 -10.40 -5.51 -6.39
N SER A 104 -10.72 -4.26 -6.72
CA SER A 104 -9.88 -3.43 -7.60
C SER A 104 -8.51 -3.15 -6.98
N ALA A 105 -8.43 -2.91 -5.67
CA ALA A 105 -7.14 -2.74 -4.99
C ALA A 105 -6.31 -4.04 -5.03
N ALA A 106 -6.94 -5.20 -4.81
CA ALA A 106 -6.28 -6.50 -4.91
C ALA A 106 -5.74 -6.78 -6.31
N LEU A 107 -6.54 -6.51 -7.35
CA LEU A 107 -6.13 -6.67 -8.75
C LEU A 107 -4.96 -5.73 -9.10
N GLY A 108 -4.98 -4.50 -8.62
CA GLY A 108 -3.88 -3.55 -8.83
C GLY A 108 -2.59 -3.99 -8.16
N LEU A 109 -2.66 -4.55 -6.95
CA LEU A 109 -1.51 -5.16 -6.29
C LEU A 109 -0.95 -6.34 -7.08
N LEU A 110 -1.82 -7.26 -7.55
CA LEU A 110 -1.43 -8.40 -8.36
C LEU A 110 -0.79 -7.95 -9.69
N ALA A 111 -1.39 -6.99 -10.38
CA ALA A 111 -0.82 -6.42 -11.60
C ALA A 111 0.57 -5.83 -11.35
N THR A 112 0.74 -5.07 -10.26
CA THR A 112 2.03 -4.51 -9.87
C THR A 112 3.04 -5.61 -9.55
N ALA A 113 2.62 -6.69 -8.87
CA ALA A 113 3.47 -7.83 -8.54
C ALA A 113 3.99 -8.58 -9.78
N VAL A 114 3.25 -8.56 -10.87
CA VAL A 114 3.65 -9.19 -12.14
C VAL A 114 4.47 -8.22 -13.01
N VAL A 115 3.99 -6.99 -13.18
CA VAL A 115 4.58 -6.04 -14.13
C VAL A 115 5.96 -5.56 -13.68
N PHE A 116 6.14 -5.23 -12.40
CA PHE A 116 7.43 -4.68 -11.93
C PHE A 116 8.60 -5.65 -12.09
N PRO A 117 8.51 -6.94 -11.72
CA PRO A 117 9.59 -7.89 -12.00
C PRO A 117 9.91 -8.02 -13.49
N LEU A 118 8.88 -8.02 -14.36
CA LEU A 118 9.09 -8.11 -15.81
C LEU A 118 9.81 -6.89 -16.39
N VAL A 119 9.53 -5.70 -15.86
CA VAL A 119 10.20 -4.46 -16.31
C VAL A 119 11.61 -4.35 -15.74
N LEU A 120 11.84 -4.81 -14.52
CA LEU A 120 13.06 -4.60 -13.76
C LEU A 120 14.02 -5.80 -13.81
N PHE A 121 13.68 -6.88 -14.52
CA PHE A 121 14.41 -8.16 -14.43
C PHE A 121 15.89 -8.05 -14.80
N ASN A 122 16.30 -7.08 -15.63
CA ASN A 122 17.67 -6.81 -16.02
C ASN A 122 18.46 -5.94 -15.02
N ASP A 123 17.80 -5.38 -14.01
CA ASP A 123 18.42 -4.53 -12.99
C ASP A 123 18.33 -5.21 -11.62
N ALA A 124 19.43 -5.88 -11.25
CA ALA A 124 19.51 -6.60 -9.97
C ALA A 124 19.33 -5.65 -8.75
N SER A 125 19.77 -4.39 -8.86
CA SER A 125 19.63 -3.41 -7.77
C SER A 125 18.17 -2.98 -7.59
N ALA A 126 17.46 -2.74 -8.68
CA ALA A 126 16.02 -2.44 -8.66
C ALA A 126 15.20 -3.64 -8.19
N MET A 127 15.51 -4.84 -8.66
CA MET A 127 14.88 -6.08 -8.20
C MET A 127 15.09 -6.32 -6.71
N ARG A 128 16.28 -6.04 -6.20
CA ARG A 128 16.57 -6.11 -4.76
C ARG A 128 15.68 -5.15 -3.97
N ARG A 129 15.55 -3.89 -4.42
CA ARG A 129 14.68 -2.90 -3.76
C ARG A 129 13.20 -3.25 -3.90
N LEU A 130 12.79 -3.83 -5.02
CA LEU A 130 11.45 -4.35 -5.23
C LEU A 130 11.13 -5.47 -4.22
N ALA A 131 12.05 -6.43 -4.03
CA ALA A 131 11.89 -7.49 -3.03
C ALA A 131 11.73 -6.92 -1.62
N LEU A 132 12.51 -5.89 -1.25
CA LEU A 132 12.35 -5.17 0.01
C LEU A 132 10.96 -4.53 0.10
N GLY A 133 10.47 -3.90 -0.96
CA GLY A 133 9.12 -3.31 -1.02
C GLY A 133 8.03 -4.34 -0.72
N TRP A 134 8.10 -5.51 -1.33
CA TRP A 134 7.16 -6.61 -1.04
C TRP A 134 7.31 -7.15 0.39
N GLY A 135 8.52 -7.22 0.93
CA GLY A 135 8.75 -7.55 2.33
C GLY A 135 8.04 -6.59 3.28
N VAL A 136 8.12 -5.28 3.00
CA VAL A 136 7.40 -4.25 3.76
C VAL A 136 5.89 -4.41 3.61
N PHE A 137 5.37 -4.74 2.41
CA PHE A 137 3.94 -5.02 2.22
C PHE A 137 3.46 -6.15 3.12
N PHE A 138 4.12 -7.30 3.10
CA PHE A 138 3.70 -8.45 3.91
C PHE A 138 3.85 -8.20 5.41
N LEU A 139 4.87 -7.45 5.83
CA LEU A 139 4.99 -7.03 7.23
C LEU A 139 3.85 -6.08 7.62
N THR A 140 3.50 -5.14 6.75
CA THR A 140 2.35 -4.24 6.95
C THR A 140 1.04 -5.03 7.06
N ALA A 141 0.85 -6.04 6.19
CA ALA A 141 -0.31 -6.93 6.24
C ALA A 141 -0.38 -7.72 7.54
N PHE A 142 0.76 -8.21 8.05
CA PHE A 142 0.84 -8.87 9.35
C PHE A 142 0.44 -7.94 10.49
N VAL A 143 1.01 -6.73 10.54
CA VAL A 143 0.66 -5.72 11.56
C VAL A 143 -0.82 -5.35 11.48
N PHE A 144 -1.36 -5.18 10.27
CA PHE A 144 -2.79 -4.93 10.07
C PHE A 144 -3.66 -6.08 10.63
N GLY A 145 -3.25 -7.33 10.39
CA GLY A 145 -3.92 -8.51 10.95
C GLY A 145 -3.94 -8.53 12.47
N LEU A 146 -2.83 -8.15 13.13
CA LEU A 146 -2.76 -8.01 14.57
C LEU A 146 -3.68 -6.89 15.09
N LEU A 147 -3.66 -5.73 14.44
CA LEU A 147 -4.53 -4.60 14.81
C LEU A 147 -6.00 -4.98 14.68
N SER A 148 -6.39 -5.65 13.59
CA SER A 148 -7.76 -6.09 13.36
C SER A 148 -8.21 -7.20 14.31
N ALA A 149 -7.30 -7.93 14.93
CA ALA A 149 -7.63 -8.91 15.97
C ALA A 149 -7.93 -8.26 17.33
N VAL A 150 -7.39 -7.07 17.59
CA VAL A 150 -7.51 -6.36 18.87
C VAL A 150 -8.56 -5.24 18.80
N LEU A 151 -8.61 -4.53 17.67
CA LEU A 151 -9.48 -3.37 17.48
C LEU A 151 -10.73 -3.76 16.69
N PRO A 152 -11.93 -3.27 17.08
CA PRO A 152 -13.14 -3.52 16.32
C PRO A 152 -13.08 -2.82 14.96
N SER A 153 -13.30 -3.56 13.88
CA SER A 153 -13.42 -3.00 12.54
C SER A 153 -14.85 -2.57 12.24
N LYS A 154 -15.02 -1.47 11.52
CA LYS A 154 -16.31 -0.92 11.08
C LYS A 154 -16.59 -1.15 9.60
N THR A 155 -15.58 -1.50 8.82
CA THR A 155 -15.72 -1.71 7.38
C THR A 155 -15.51 -3.16 6.98
N TYR A 156 -16.07 -3.55 5.84
CA TYR A 156 -15.87 -4.88 5.28
C TYR A 156 -14.44 -5.02 4.72
N LEU A 157 -13.82 -6.17 4.99
CA LEU A 157 -12.53 -6.53 4.41
C LEU A 157 -12.75 -7.46 3.22
N SER A 158 -11.98 -7.28 2.15
CA SER A 158 -11.98 -8.22 1.04
C SER A 158 -11.40 -9.58 1.46
N PHE A 159 -11.76 -10.62 0.74
CA PHE A 159 -11.16 -11.95 0.92
C PHE A 159 -9.63 -11.89 0.83
N PHE A 160 -9.11 -11.12 -0.12
CA PHE A 160 -7.67 -10.91 -0.29
C PHE A 160 -7.04 -10.35 0.98
N THR A 161 -7.60 -9.26 1.54
CA THR A 161 -7.07 -8.64 2.76
C THR A 161 -7.07 -9.61 3.93
N VAL A 162 -8.16 -10.34 4.12
CA VAL A 162 -8.25 -11.36 5.19
C VAL A 162 -7.20 -12.46 4.99
N ALA A 163 -6.99 -12.91 3.75
CA ALA A 163 -6.02 -13.97 3.46
C ALA A 163 -4.58 -13.51 3.73
N VAL A 164 -4.18 -12.34 3.18
CA VAL A 164 -2.78 -11.87 3.29
C VAL A 164 -2.43 -11.37 4.69
N SER A 165 -3.41 -10.96 5.51
CA SER A 165 -3.19 -10.50 6.88
C SER A 165 -3.01 -11.63 7.89
N ARG A 166 -3.27 -12.88 7.51
CA ARG A 166 -3.02 -14.03 8.39
C ARG A 166 -1.51 -14.24 8.57
N ALA A 167 -1.06 -14.40 9.80
CA ALA A 167 0.38 -14.60 10.12
C ALA A 167 0.98 -15.79 9.36
N VAL A 168 0.20 -16.86 9.15
CA VAL A 168 0.62 -18.07 8.40
C VAL A 168 0.89 -17.77 6.92
N VAL A 169 0.36 -16.68 6.37
CA VAL A 169 0.59 -16.24 4.99
C VAL A 169 1.62 -15.11 4.94
N SER A 170 1.41 -14.05 5.72
CA SER A 170 2.23 -12.85 5.66
C SER A 170 3.68 -13.07 6.11
N LEU A 171 3.92 -13.81 7.18
CA LEU A 171 5.28 -14.01 7.70
C LEU A 171 6.18 -14.84 6.77
N PRO A 172 5.75 -16.00 6.19
CA PRO A 172 6.56 -16.71 5.21
C PRO A 172 6.84 -15.88 3.96
N LEU A 173 5.86 -15.12 3.46
CA LEU A 173 6.04 -14.26 2.29
C LEU A 173 7.00 -13.09 2.58
N ALA A 174 6.92 -12.48 3.76
CA ALA A 174 7.89 -11.48 4.20
C ALA A 174 9.30 -12.07 4.29
N ALA A 175 9.44 -13.25 4.89
CA ALA A 175 10.72 -13.94 5.01
C ALA A 175 11.30 -14.29 3.63
N THR A 176 10.47 -14.75 2.68
CA THR A 176 10.86 -15.03 1.29
C THR A 176 11.36 -13.76 0.60
N ALA A 177 10.65 -12.64 0.74
CA ALA A 177 11.05 -11.36 0.17
C ALA A 177 12.40 -10.87 0.73
N VAL A 178 12.63 -11.02 2.04
CA VAL A 178 13.91 -10.70 2.68
C VAL A 178 15.02 -11.62 2.19
N ALA A 179 14.77 -12.93 2.08
CA ALA A 179 15.73 -13.89 1.52
C ALA A 179 16.13 -13.53 0.08
N LEU A 180 15.18 -13.18 -0.77
CA LEU A 180 15.44 -12.70 -2.13
C LEU A 180 16.28 -11.42 -2.14
N TRP A 181 15.99 -10.49 -1.23
CA TRP A 181 16.79 -9.27 -1.08
C TRP A 181 18.26 -9.56 -0.75
N PHE A 182 18.53 -10.54 0.13
CA PHE A 182 19.89 -10.96 0.46
C PHE A 182 20.57 -11.68 -0.72
N LEU A 183 19.86 -12.59 -1.39
CA LEU A 183 20.41 -13.35 -2.53
C LEU A 183 20.79 -12.44 -3.69
N LEU A 184 19.92 -11.50 -4.05
CA LEU A 184 20.19 -10.52 -5.10
C LEU A 184 21.31 -9.55 -4.73
N GLY A 185 21.53 -9.30 -3.44
CA GLY A 185 22.66 -8.48 -2.98
C GLY A 185 24.01 -9.17 -3.01
N ARG A 186 24.06 -10.50 -3.19
CA ARG A 186 25.30 -11.27 -3.34
C ARG A 186 25.67 -11.52 -4.81
N ALA A 187 24.70 -11.36 -5.71
CA ALA A 187 24.89 -11.64 -7.14
C ALA A 187 25.35 -10.41 -7.96
N GLY A 188 25.32 -9.22 -7.39
CA GLY A 188 25.81 -7.97 -8.00
C GLY A 188 26.97 -7.38 -7.20
#